data_6c13ac1bd4133d68d3d63bfe76cea2d4
#
_entry.id   6c13ac1bd4133d68d3d63bfe76cea2d4
#
_cell.length_a   1.000
_cell.length_b   1.000
_cell.length_c   1.000
_cell.angle_alpha   90.00
_cell.angle_beta   90.00
_cell.angle_gamma   90.00
#
_symmetry.space_group_name_H-M   'P 1'
#
loop_
_entity.id
_entity.type
_entity.pdbx_description
1 polymer ?
#
loop_
_entity_poly.entity_id
_entity_poly.type
_entity_poly.pdbx_seq_one_letter_code
_entity_poly.pdbx_strand_id
1 'polypeptide(L)'
;MTPDGRITSEFDDTAIIEPEEDDELADLELVVLDLAGTTVIDDGLVERAFARAADAAGLTATEEDRAGVVDYVRRTMGQSKASVFRGLTGDDDQAQHANAVFESAYAELVASDGVRAVPGTEDLIRLLRDAGVAVALTTGFSRATLDLVIDALGWADLADVTLSAEEAGRGRPYPDLPLTALLRTGTTAVDGVVVVGDTASDIASGIAAGAGLVVGVLTGAHDERTLLDAGADAVVDSVADLAELLGFHDEDDDFADDEDGDDDFDEFDDEDSLDDDVDSEDDSALASVEGPGGR
;
A
#
# COMPACT_ATOMS: atom_id res chain seq x y z
N MET A 1 -33.44 66.79 -14.10
CA MET A 1 -33.15 66.51 -12.70
C MET A 1 -32.87 65.03 -12.57
N THR A 2 -31.62 64.66 -12.64
CA THR A 2 -31.08 63.35 -12.30
C THR A 2 -30.36 63.48 -10.98
N PRO A 3 -30.47 62.53 -10.08
CA PRO A 3 -29.36 62.25 -9.20
C PRO A 3 -28.78 60.85 -9.50
N ASP A 4 -27.54 60.91 -9.78
CA ASP A 4 -26.56 59.85 -9.95
C ASP A 4 -26.39 59.09 -8.62
N GLY A 5 -26.82 57.85 -8.58
CA GLY A 5 -26.65 56.95 -7.45
C GLY A 5 -25.56 55.91 -7.77
N ARG A 6 -24.29 56.28 -7.64
CA ARG A 6 -23.19 55.34 -7.65
C ARG A 6 -23.14 54.62 -6.30
N ILE A 7 -23.39 53.32 -6.32
CA ILE A 7 -23.02 52.42 -5.24
C ILE A 7 -21.55 52.06 -5.46
N THR A 8 -20.67 52.66 -4.69
CA THR A 8 -19.29 52.22 -4.55
C THR A 8 -19.27 51.03 -3.58
N SER A 9 -19.18 49.80 -4.09
CA SER A 9 -18.80 48.66 -3.27
C SER A 9 -17.28 48.75 -3.05
N GLU A 10 -16.88 49.15 -1.84
CA GLU A 10 -15.56 48.89 -1.33
C GLU A 10 -15.46 47.39 -1.12
N PHE A 11 -14.81 46.70 -2.07
CA PHE A 11 -14.23 45.39 -1.81
C PHE A 11 -12.97 45.66 -0.99
N ASP A 12 -12.99 45.24 0.27
CA ASP A 12 -11.79 45.15 1.11
C ASP A 12 -10.91 44.01 0.59
N ASP A 13 -9.90 44.42 -0.16
CA ASP A 13 -8.99 43.52 -0.90
C ASP A 13 -7.73 43.27 -0.06
N THR A 14 -7.88 42.76 1.18
CA THR A 14 -6.73 42.29 1.97
C THR A 14 -7.15 41.24 3.03
N ALA A 15 -7.83 40.18 2.63
CA ALA A 15 -7.71 38.93 3.36
C ALA A 15 -6.67 38.06 2.63
N ILE A 16 -5.41 38.28 2.93
CA ILE A 16 -4.39 37.26 2.71
C ILE A 16 -4.77 36.13 3.68
N ILE A 17 -5.43 35.09 3.15
CA ILE A 17 -5.55 33.82 3.85
C ILE A 17 -4.13 33.28 3.85
N GLU A 18 -3.41 33.46 4.95
CA GLU A 18 -2.20 32.70 5.19
C GLU A 18 -2.64 31.23 5.23
N PRO A 19 -1.98 30.31 4.52
CA PRO A 19 -2.27 28.90 4.67
C PRO A 19 -2.01 28.54 6.13
N GLU A 20 -3.02 28.05 6.82
CA GLU A 20 -2.86 27.44 8.14
C GLU A 20 -1.94 26.24 7.93
N GLU A 21 -0.74 26.28 8.55
CA GLU A 21 0.29 25.23 8.52
C GLU A 21 -0.12 24.03 9.42
N ASP A 22 -1.39 23.68 9.48
CA ASP A 22 -1.89 22.49 10.15
C ASP A 22 -2.88 21.79 9.20
N ASP A 23 -2.39 21.39 8.01
CA ASP A 23 -3.08 20.38 7.20
C ASP A 23 -2.65 19.00 7.71
N GLU A 24 -2.79 18.77 9.03
CA GLU A 24 -2.93 17.42 9.57
C GLU A 24 -4.10 16.78 8.82
N LEU A 25 -3.87 15.58 8.25
CA LEU A 25 -4.91 14.76 7.60
C LEU A 25 -6.22 14.97 8.36
N ALA A 26 -7.19 15.63 7.74
CA ALA A 26 -8.53 15.86 8.29
C ALA A 26 -8.95 14.56 8.97
N ASP A 27 -9.48 14.62 10.19
CA ASP A 27 -9.69 13.47 11.08
C ASP A 27 -9.83 12.14 10.33
N LEU A 28 -8.76 11.35 10.25
CA LEU A 28 -8.73 10.08 9.52
C LEU A 28 -9.79 9.14 10.10
N GLU A 29 -10.80 8.80 9.31
CA GLU A 29 -11.91 7.98 9.75
C GLU A 29 -11.89 6.56 9.17
N LEU A 30 -11.34 6.39 7.95
CA LEU A 30 -11.39 5.11 7.21
C LEU A 30 -10.15 4.89 6.35
N VAL A 31 -9.56 3.71 6.45
CA VAL A 31 -8.54 3.23 5.51
C VAL A 31 -9.12 2.08 4.68
N VAL A 32 -9.13 2.25 3.35
CA VAL A 32 -9.58 1.25 2.38
C VAL A 32 -8.35 0.62 1.72
N LEU A 33 -8.08 -0.63 2.03
CA LEU A 33 -6.94 -1.39 1.54
C LEU A 33 -7.36 -2.37 0.43
N ASP A 34 -6.61 -2.43 -0.66
CA ASP A 34 -6.73 -3.56 -1.59
C ASP A 34 -6.19 -4.86 -0.96
N LEU A 35 -6.56 -5.99 -1.56
CA LEU A 35 -6.18 -7.31 -1.08
C LEU A 35 -4.91 -7.82 -1.75
N ALA A 36 -4.98 -8.25 -3.02
CA ALA A 36 -3.92 -8.96 -3.72
C ALA A 36 -2.85 -8.00 -4.27
N GLY A 37 -1.63 -8.06 -3.74
CA GLY A 37 -0.54 -7.13 -4.08
C GLY A 37 -0.40 -5.98 -3.09
N THR A 38 -1.37 -5.76 -2.22
CA THR A 38 -1.38 -4.72 -1.19
C THR A 38 -1.28 -5.29 0.22
N THR A 39 -2.28 -6.06 0.64
CA THR A 39 -2.32 -6.71 1.96
C THR A 39 -1.98 -8.20 1.91
N VAL A 40 -2.09 -8.81 0.73
CA VAL A 40 -1.82 -10.23 0.46
C VAL A 40 -0.79 -10.37 -0.65
N ILE A 41 0.25 -11.15 -0.39
CA ILE A 41 1.27 -11.47 -1.40
C ILE A 41 0.64 -12.32 -2.50
N ASP A 42 0.66 -11.82 -3.75
CA ASP A 42 0.05 -12.53 -4.88
C ASP A 42 0.92 -13.68 -5.40
N ASP A 43 2.24 -13.60 -5.35
CA ASP A 43 3.18 -14.61 -5.89
C ASP A 43 2.80 -15.13 -7.30
N GLY A 44 2.11 -14.31 -8.11
CA GLY A 44 1.64 -14.64 -9.45
C GLY A 44 0.44 -15.59 -9.50
N LEU A 45 -0.28 -15.78 -8.40
CA LEU A 45 -1.49 -16.62 -8.35
C LEU A 45 -2.57 -16.09 -9.29
N VAL A 46 -2.78 -14.76 -9.31
CA VAL A 46 -3.75 -14.10 -10.17
C VAL A 46 -3.41 -14.31 -11.64
N GLU A 47 -2.17 -14.07 -12.07
CA GLU A 47 -1.75 -14.28 -13.47
C GLU A 47 -1.90 -15.75 -13.90
N ARG A 48 -1.53 -16.69 -13.03
CA ARG A 48 -1.66 -18.15 -13.28
C ARG A 48 -3.11 -18.59 -13.41
N ALA A 49 -4.01 -18.06 -12.59
CA ALA A 49 -5.43 -18.34 -12.69
C ALA A 49 -6.03 -17.74 -13.97
N PHE A 50 -5.64 -16.52 -14.34
CA PHE A 50 -6.03 -15.90 -15.61
C PHE A 50 -5.56 -16.71 -16.82
N ALA A 51 -4.32 -17.20 -16.82
CA ALA A 51 -3.81 -18.02 -17.91
C ALA A 51 -4.65 -19.30 -18.12
N ARG A 52 -5.00 -19.99 -17.02
CA ARG A 52 -5.89 -21.17 -17.10
C ARG A 52 -7.29 -20.83 -17.64
N ALA A 53 -7.86 -19.72 -17.19
CA ALA A 53 -9.18 -19.27 -17.63
C ALA A 53 -9.17 -18.85 -19.10
N ALA A 54 -8.15 -18.15 -19.56
CA ALA A 54 -7.98 -17.73 -20.94
C ALA A 54 -7.79 -18.93 -21.89
N ASP A 55 -7.00 -19.93 -21.48
CA ASP A 55 -6.84 -21.20 -22.22
C ASP A 55 -8.20 -21.94 -22.35
N ALA A 56 -8.95 -22.06 -21.26
CA ALA A 56 -10.27 -22.71 -21.25
C ALA A 56 -11.31 -21.97 -22.11
N ALA A 57 -11.23 -20.65 -22.19
CA ALA A 57 -12.07 -19.81 -23.03
C ALA A 57 -11.61 -19.76 -24.51
N GLY A 58 -10.51 -20.44 -24.86
CA GLY A 58 -9.96 -20.44 -26.22
C GLY A 58 -9.35 -19.14 -26.69
N LEU A 59 -8.97 -18.24 -25.76
CA LEU A 59 -8.42 -16.92 -26.02
C LEU A 59 -6.92 -16.93 -26.33
N THR A 60 -6.25 -18.07 -26.22
CA THR A 60 -4.81 -18.26 -26.32
C THR A 60 -4.40 -19.23 -27.44
N ALA A 61 -5.16 -19.22 -28.54
CA ALA A 61 -5.00 -20.18 -29.65
C ALA A 61 -3.63 -20.04 -30.34
N THR A 62 -3.07 -18.82 -30.39
CA THR A 62 -1.74 -18.54 -30.92
C THR A 62 -0.87 -17.86 -29.87
N GLU A 63 0.44 -17.79 -30.12
CA GLU A 63 1.37 -17.04 -29.24
C GLU A 63 1.07 -15.55 -29.23
N GLU A 64 0.61 -14.99 -30.35
CA GLU A 64 0.19 -13.59 -30.45
C GLU A 64 -1.06 -13.33 -29.59
N ASP A 65 -2.06 -14.24 -29.65
CA ASP A 65 -3.26 -14.14 -28.81
C ASP A 65 -2.87 -14.21 -27.32
N ARG A 66 -1.99 -15.14 -26.95
CA ARG A 66 -1.49 -15.28 -25.56
C ARG A 66 -0.83 -13.99 -25.08
N ALA A 67 0.07 -13.40 -25.86
CA ALA A 67 0.72 -12.15 -25.54
C ALA A 67 -0.29 -11.00 -25.39
N GLY A 68 -1.30 -10.95 -26.27
CA GLY A 68 -2.37 -9.96 -26.19
C GLY A 68 -3.22 -10.08 -24.93
N VAL A 69 -3.54 -11.31 -24.50
CA VAL A 69 -4.27 -11.58 -23.25
C VAL A 69 -3.44 -11.13 -22.03
N VAL A 70 -2.18 -11.52 -21.97
CA VAL A 70 -1.28 -11.12 -20.86
C VAL A 70 -1.19 -9.60 -20.75
N ASP A 71 -0.98 -8.92 -21.87
CA ASP A 71 -0.86 -7.45 -21.90
C ASP A 71 -2.20 -6.78 -21.49
N TYR A 72 -3.35 -7.33 -21.91
CA TYR A 72 -4.65 -6.83 -21.49
C TYR A 72 -4.88 -7.03 -19.98
N VAL A 73 -4.59 -8.21 -19.45
CA VAL A 73 -4.74 -8.52 -18.01
C VAL A 73 -3.87 -7.58 -17.17
N ARG A 74 -2.62 -7.33 -17.57
CA ARG A 74 -1.73 -6.39 -16.86
C ARG A 74 -2.28 -4.97 -16.84
N ARG A 75 -2.78 -4.47 -17.97
CA ARG A 75 -3.40 -3.13 -18.04
C ARG A 75 -4.71 -2.99 -17.26
N THR A 76 -5.38 -4.08 -16.97
CA THR A 76 -6.67 -4.09 -16.25
C THR A 76 -6.53 -4.70 -14.85
N MET A 77 -5.29 -4.82 -14.35
CA MET A 77 -5.06 -5.31 -13.00
C MET A 77 -5.80 -4.43 -11.97
N GLY A 78 -6.27 -5.04 -10.87
CA GLY A 78 -7.10 -4.37 -9.87
C GLY A 78 -8.60 -4.30 -10.22
N GLN A 79 -8.99 -4.46 -11.49
CA GLN A 79 -10.39 -4.42 -11.90
C GLN A 79 -11.15 -5.73 -11.54
N SER A 80 -12.49 -5.65 -11.56
CA SER A 80 -13.37 -6.82 -11.42
C SER A 80 -13.06 -7.87 -12.49
N LYS A 81 -12.83 -9.13 -12.08
CA LYS A 81 -12.47 -10.23 -12.98
C LYS A 81 -13.54 -10.46 -14.06
N ALA A 82 -14.81 -10.35 -13.67
CA ALA A 82 -15.93 -10.43 -14.64
C ALA A 82 -15.85 -9.33 -15.71
N SER A 83 -15.46 -8.09 -15.34
CA SER A 83 -15.27 -7.01 -16.32
C SER A 83 -14.08 -7.25 -17.24
N VAL A 84 -12.97 -7.75 -16.70
CA VAL A 84 -11.77 -8.10 -17.49
C VAL A 84 -12.11 -9.17 -18.53
N PHE A 85 -12.79 -10.27 -18.12
CA PHE A 85 -13.19 -11.32 -19.07
C PHE A 85 -14.22 -10.83 -20.08
N ARG A 86 -15.15 -9.95 -19.70
CA ARG A 86 -16.08 -9.34 -20.66
C ARG A 86 -15.35 -8.53 -21.73
N GLY A 87 -14.32 -7.79 -21.33
CA GLY A 87 -13.48 -7.04 -22.27
C GLY A 87 -12.65 -7.93 -23.19
N LEU A 88 -12.18 -9.08 -22.71
CA LEU A 88 -11.42 -10.06 -23.50
C LEU A 88 -12.29 -10.86 -24.49
N THR A 89 -13.48 -11.30 -24.06
CA THR A 89 -14.31 -12.18 -24.86
C THR A 89 -15.28 -11.42 -25.75
N GLY A 90 -15.73 -10.24 -25.33
CA GLY A 90 -16.82 -9.51 -25.99
C GLY A 90 -18.19 -10.19 -25.91
N ASP A 91 -18.34 -11.25 -25.11
CA ASP A 91 -19.52 -12.07 -24.95
C ASP A 91 -19.76 -12.38 -23.48
N ASP A 92 -20.97 -12.12 -22.98
CA ASP A 92 -21.28 -12.25 -21.56
C ASP A 92 -21.26 -13.71 -21.06
N ASP A 93 -21.71 -14.66 -21.86
CA ASP A 93 -21.75 -16.10 -21.50
C ASP A 93 -20.32 -16.65 -21.43
N GLN A 94 -19.48 -16.30 -22.40
CA GLN A 94 -18.05 -16.67 -22.40
C GLN A 94 -17.31 -16.01 -21.25
N ALA A 95 -17.59 -14.74 -20.94
CA ALA A 95 -16.99 -14.03 -19.82
C ALA A 95 -17.34 -14.68 -18.48
N GLN A 96 -18.60 -15.05 -18.27
CA GLN A 96 -19.04 -15.78 -17.06
C GLN A 96 -18.36 -17.14 -16.94
N HIS A 97 -18.26 -17.90 -18.05
CA HIS A 97 -17.56 -19.17 -18.05
C HIS A 97 -16.08 -19.02 -17.71
N ALA A 98 -15.39 -18.07 -18.33
CA ALA A 98 -13.97 -17.79 -18.05
C ALA A 98 -13.77 -17.34 -16.59
N ASN A 99 -14.65 -16.49 -16.05
CA ASN A 99 -14.59 -16.07 -14.65
C ASN A 99 -14.77 -17.26 -13.70
N ALA A 100 -15.70 -18.17 -13.96
CA ALA A 100 -15.89 -19.37 -13.15
C ALA A 100 -14.65 -20.30 -13.17
N VAL A 101 -13.99 -20.42 -14.33
CA VAL A 101 -12.72 -21.17 -14.45
C VAL A 101 -11.61 -20.46 -13.66
N PHE A 102 -11.53 -19.13 -13.73
CA PHE A 102 -10.58 -18.34 -12.96
C PHE A 102 -10.75 -18.59 -11.45
N GLU A 103 -11.98 -18.49 -10.93
CA GLU A 103 -12.26 -18.71 -9.51
C GLU A 103 -11.89 -20.12 -9.05
N SER A 104 -12.23 -21.14 -9.85
CA SER A 104 -11.83 -22.53 -9.55
C SER A 104 -10.32 -22.70 -9.57
N ALA A 105 -9.64 -22.15 -10.57
CA ALA A 105 -8.19 -22.23 -10.69
C ALA A 105 -7.47 -21.49 -9.55
N TYR A 106 -7.97 -20.32 -9.16
CA TYR A 106 -7.42 -19.54 -8.04
C TYR A 106 -7.60 -20.30 -6.72
N ALA A 107 -8.78 -20.88 -6.48
CA ALA A 107 -9.03 -21.70 -5.29
C ALA A 107 -8.09 -22.93 -5.20
N GLU A 108 -7.84 -23.61 -6.34
CA GLU A 108 -6.87 -24.70 -6.39
C GLU A 108 -5.44 -24.23 -6.07
N LEU A 109 -5.04 -23.06 -6.58
CA LEU A 109 -3.74 -22.48 -6.35
C LEU A 109 -3.57 -22.06 -4.87
N VAL A 110 -4.58 -21.44 -4.27
CA VAL A 110 -4.59 -21.11 -2.83
C VAL A 110 -4.46 -22.38 -1.98
N ALA A 111 -5.17 -23.46 -2.36
CA ALA A 111 -5.10 -24.72 -1.62
C ALA A 111 -3.75 -25.42 -1.75
N SER A 112 -3.05 -25.29 -2.89
CA SER A 112 -1.77 -25.95 -3.14
C SER A 112 -0.56 -25.14 -2.65
N ASP A 113 -0.57 -23.83 -2.91
CA ASP A 113 0.58 -22.96 -2.71
C ASP A 113 0.42 -22.11 -1.43
N GLY A 114 -0.81 -21.95 -0.93
CA GLY A 114 -1.15 -21.07 0.17
C GLY A 114 -1.26 -19.61 -0.25
N VAL A 115 -1.70 -18.79 0.68
CA VAL A 115 -1.65 -17.32 0.61
C VAL A 115 -0.96 -16.79 1.87
N ARG A 116 -0.32 -15.64 1.77
CA ARG A 116 0.41 -15.04 2.89
C ARG A 116 0.11 -13.55 2.93
N ALA A 117 0.03 -13.01 4.16
CA ALA A 117 -0.02 -11.59 4.36
C ALA A 117 1.26 -10.90 3.89
N VAL A 118 1.14 -9.67 3.39
CA VAL A 118 2.29 -8.76 3.30
C VAL A 118 2.74 -8.46 4.74
N PRO A 119 4.05 -8.54 5.05
CA PRO A 119 4.54 -8.27 6.39
C PRO A 119 4.06 -6.91 6.91
N GLY A 120 3.65 -6.86 8.19
CA GLY A 120 3.14 -5.65 8.83
C GLY A 120 1.65 -5.35 8.60
N THR A 121 0.96 -6.05 7.67
CA THR A 121 -0.48 -5.82 7.39
C THR A 121 -1.35 -5.95 8.62
N GLU A 122 -1.20 -7.05 9.36
CA GLU A 122 -2.06 -7.30 10.52
C GLU A 122 -1.82 -6.30 11.65
N ASP A 123 -0.56 -5.89 11.83
CA ASP A 123 -0.17 -4.94 12.87
C ASP A 123 -0.68 -3.53 12.51
N LEU A 124 -0.56 -3.11 11.25
CA LEU A 124 -1.17 -1.87 10.76
C LEU A 124 -2.69 -1.85 10.98
N ILE A 125 -3.39 -2.92 10.58
CA ILE A 125 -4.85 -2.95 10.72
C ILE A 125 -5.28 -2.88 12.20
N ARG A 126 -4.56 -3.56 13.10
CA ARG A 126 -4.82 -3.47 14.54
C ARG A 126 -4.54 -2.06 15.07
N LEU A 127 -3.41 -1.48 14.69
CA LEU A 127 -3.02 -0.11 15.06
C LEU A 127 -4.11 0.90 14.69
N LEU A 128 -4.56 0.89 13.43
CA LEU A 128 -5.61 1.79 12.93
C LEU A 128 -6.92 1.61 13.72
N ARG A 129 -7.35 0.37 13.94
CA ARG A 129 -8.59 0.08 14.68
C ARG A 129 -8.49 0.46 16.16
N ASP A 130 -7.34 0.26 16.79
CA ASP A 130 -7.10 0.67 18.18
C ASP A 130 -7.10 2.21 18.32
N ALA A 131 -6.70 2.93 17.26
CA ALA A 131 -6.81 4.37 17.16
C ALA A 131 -8.23 4.87 16.79
N GLY A 132 -9.19 3.96 16.59
CA GLY A 132 -10.57 4.31 16.25
C GLY A 132 -10.82 4.54 14.75
N VAL A 133 -9.83 4.26 13.89
CA VAL A 133 -9.94 4.34 12.43
C VAL A 133 -10.54 3.05 11.90
N ALA A 134 -11.62 3.13 11.12
CA ALA A 134 -12.22 1.96 10.48
C ALA A 134 -11.33 1.43 9.37
N VAL A 135 -11.33 0.11 9.15
CA VAL A 135 -10.57 -0.54 8.08
C VAL A 135 -11.47 -1.36 7.20
N ALA A 136 -11.37 -1.16 5.87
CA ALA A 136 -12.05 -1.94 4.87
C ALA A 136 -11.05 -2.66 3.95
N LEU A 137 -11.17 -3.99 3.83
CA LEU A 137 -10.46 -4.77 2.81
C LEU A 137 -11.34 -4.88 1.56
N THR A 138 -10.82 -4.47 0.42
CA THR A 138 -11.57 -4.43 -0.84
C THR A 138 -10.86 -5.18 -1.94
N THR A 139 -11.60 -5.74 -2.90
CA THR A 139 -10.99 -6.50 -3.99
C THR A 139 -11.83 -6.51 -5.26
N GLY A 140 -11.14 -6.72 -6.39
CA GLY A 140 -11.78 -7.05 -7.68
C GLY A 140 -12.20 -8.53 -7.82
N PHE A 141 -11.97 -9.36 -6.81
CA PHE A 141 -12.46 -10.76 -6.77
C PHE A 141 -13.97 -10.81 -6.54
N SER A 142 -14.57 -12.01 -6.78
CA SER A 142 -15.92 -12.31 -6.32
C SER A 142 -15.96 -12.48 -4.79
N ARG A 143 -17.17 -12.43 -4.21
CA ARG A 143 -17.33 -12.68 -2.78
C ARG A 143 -16.78 -14.03 -2.35
N ALA A 144 -17.00 -15.08 -3.15
CA ALA A 144 -16.54 -16.43 -2.84
C ALA A 144 -15.01 -16.52 -2.80
N THR A 145 -14.32 -15.84 -3.74
CA THR A 145 -12.85 -15.81 -3.77
C THR A 145 -12.29 -14.95 -2.61
N LEU A 146 -12.94 -13.84 -2.28
CA LEU A 146 -12.58 -13.02 -1.12
C LEU A 146 -12.69 -13.83 0.18
N ASP A 147 -13.81 -14.52 0.40
CA ASP A 147 -14.02 -15.35 1.60
C ASP A 147 -12.95 -16.44 1.71
N LEU A 148 -12.61 -17.08 0.59
CA LEU A 148 -11.54 -18.10 0.55
C LEU A 148 -10.21 -17.54 1.05
N VAL A 149 -9.82 -16.33 0.63
CA VAL A 149 -8.56 -15.71 1.04
C VAL A 149 -8.60 -15.30 2.51
N ILE A 150 -9.70 -14.67 2.93
CA ILE A 150 -9.93 -14.27 4.33
C ILE A 150 -9.87 -15.49 5.27
N ASP A 151 -10.51 -16.59 4.90
CA ASP A 151 -10.52 -17.83 5.69
C ASP A 151 -9.11 -18.46 5.74
N ALA A 152 -8.39 -18.49 4.61
CA ALA A 152 -7.06 -19.05 4.54
C ALA A 152 -6.03 -18.29 5.39
N LEU A 153 -6.22 -16.97 5.57
CA LEU A 153 -5.38 -16.11 6.41
C LEU A 153 -5.87 -16.02 7.87
N GLY A 154 -7.08 -16.50 8.17
CA GLY A 154 -7.68 -16.37 9.49
C GLY A 154 -8.13 -14.94 9.82
N TRP A 155 -8.48 -14.14 8.81
CA TRP A 155 -8.77 -12.71 8.93
C TRP A 155 -10.27 -12.37 9.12
N ALA A 156 -11.10 -13.33 9.53
CA ALA A 156 -12.55 -13.13 9.65
C ALA A 156 -12.95 -11.89 10.47
N ASP A 157 -12.18 -11.55 11.50
CA ASP A 157 -12.45 -10.44 12.42
C ASP A 157 -11.37 -9.33 12.35
N LEU A 158 -10.46 -9.38 11.36
CA LEU A 158 -9.33 -8.47 11.30
C LEU A 158 -9.74 -7.06 10.87
N ALA A 159 -10.60 -6.93 9.86
CA ALA A 159 -11.10 -5.66 9.35
C ALA A 159 -12.58 -5.45 9.73
N ASP A 160 -13.04 -4.19 9.72
CA ASP A 160 -14.43 -3.83 10.03
C ASP A 160 -15.36 -4.20 8.87
N VAL A 161 -14.86 -4.12 7.64
CA VAL A 161 -15.61 -4.42 6.43
C VAL A 161 -14.72 -5.16 5.44
N THR A 162 -15.26 -6.18 4.78
CA THR A 162 -14.66 -6.79 3.58
C THR A 162 -15.63 -6.67 2.41
N LEU A 163 -15.15 -6.21 1.24
CA LEU A 163 -15.97 -5.91 0.07
C LEU A 163 -15.41 -6.49 -1.21
N SER A 164 -16.26 -7.24 -1.92
CA SER A 164 -16.03 -7.61 -3.32
C SER A 164 -16.57 -6.53 -4.26
N ALA A 165 -16.06 -6.50 -5.49
CA ALA A 165 -16.57 -5.58 -6.52
C ALA A 165 -18.07 -5.77 -6.79
N GLU A 166 -18.59 -7.01 -6.68
CA GLU A 166 -19.99 -7.32 -6.92
C GLU A 166 -20.93 -6.70 -5.90
N GLU A 167 -20.48 -6.57 -4.64
CA GLU A 167 -21.28 -6.00 -3.55
C GLU A 167 -21.34 -4.48 -3.60
N ALA A 168 -20.31 -3.84 -4.18
CA ALA A 168 -20.26 -2.40 -4.33
C ALA A 168 -20.99 -1.89 -5.59
N GLY A 169 -21.15 -2.76 -6.62
CA GLY A 169 -21.78 -2.40 -7.87
C GLY A 169 -20.80 -2.45 -9.04
N ARG A 170 -20.01 -1.39 -9.25
CA ARG A 170 -18.94 -1.37 -10.25
C ARG A 170 -17.59 -1.57 -9.57
N GLY A 171 -16.73 -2.39 -10.17
CA GLY A 171 -15.36 -2.52 -9.74
C GLY A 171 -14.51 -1.29 -10.12
N ARG A 172 -13.28 -1.25 -9.67
CA ARG A 172 -12.29 -0.25 -10.05
C ARG A 172 -12.17 -0.14 -11.58
N PRO A 173 -11.94 1.04 -12.13
CA PRO A 173 -11.54 2.30 -11.49
C PRO A 173 -12.71 3.16 -10.98
N TYR A 174 -13.91 2.62 -10.88
CA TYR A 174 -15.06 3.37 -10.36
C TYR A 174 -14.97 3.53 -8.84
N PRO A 175 -15.61 4.57 -8.27
CA PRO A 175 -15.53 4.89 -6.84
C PRO A 175 -16.37 3.99 -5.93
N ASP A 176 -17.07 3.00 -6.50
CA ASP A 176 -18.13 2.26 -5.82
C ASP A 176 -17.60 1.50 -4.58
N LEU A 177 -16.38 0.92 -4.65
CA LEU A 177 -15.78 0.21 -3.51
C LEU A 177 -15.45 1.14 -2.33
N PRO A 178 -14.67 2.24 -2.48
CA PRO A 178 -14.40 3.16 -1.39
C PRO A 178 -15.67 3.81 -0.82
N LEU A 179 -16.62 4.23 -1.69
CA LEU A 179 -17.87 4.84 -1.23
C LEU A 179 -18.78 3.83 -0.51
N THR A 180 -18.78 2.56 -0.92
CA THR A 180 -19.52 1.51 -0.21
C THR A 180 -18.88 1.22 1.14
N ALA A 181 -17.54 1.19 1.22
CA ALA A 181 -16.82 1.05 2.47
C ALA A 181 -17.17 2.20 3.44
N LEU A 182 -17.11 3.44 2.97
CA LEU A 182 -17.50 4.64 3.74
C LEU A 182 -18.92 4.50 4.30
N LEU A 183 -19.90 4.11 3.47
CA LEU A 183 -21.29 3.97 3.92
C LEU A 183 -21.48 2.83 4.93
N ARG A 184 -20.71 1.73 4.81
CA ARG A 184 -20.81 0.58 5.71
C ARG A 184 -20.13 0.80 7.05
N THR A 185 -19.07 1.59 7.08
CA THR A 185 -18.36 1.96 8.33
C THR A 185 -19.00 3.13 9.05
N GLY A 186 -19.84 3.91 8.36
CA GLY A 186 -20.47 5.11 8.93
C GLY A 186 -19.53 6.32 8.92
N THR A 187 -18.44 6.27 8.15
CA THR A 187 -17.52 7.39 7.90
C THR A 187 -18.27 8.61 7.41
N THR A 188 -17.94 9.78 7.94
CA THR A 188 -18.77 10.98 7.80
C THR A 188 -18.44 11.81 6.58
N ALA A 189 -17.18 11.78 6.13
CA ALA A 189 -16.68 12.56 5.02
C ALA A 189 -15.67 11.80 4.16
N VAL A 190 -15.58 12.13 2.87
CA VAL A 190 -14.67 11.47 1.94
C VAL A 190 -13.22 11.93 2.09
N ASP A 191 -12.98 13.10 2.62
CA ASP A 191 -11.67 13.66 2.96
C ASP A 191 -11.02 12.94 4.15
N GLY A 192 -11.81 12.33 5.06
CA GLY A 192 -11.35 11.41 6.08
C GLY A 192 -11.09 9.97 5.59
N VAL A 193 -11.09 9.72 4.28
CA VAL A 193 -10.84 8.39 3.69
C VAL A 193 -9.46 8.33 3.05
N VAL A 194 -8.70 7.31 3.41
CA VAL A 194 -7.45 6.93 2.72
C VAL A 194 -7.70 5.69 1.88
N VAL A 195 -7.30 5.72 0.61
CA VAL A 195 -7.37 4.55 -0.30
C VAL A 195 -5.98 4.08 -0.65
N VAL A 196 -5.71 2.79 -0.48
CA VAL A 196 -4.39 2.19 -0.68
C VAL A 196 -4.49 1.00 -1.63
N GLY A 197 -3.60 0.96 -2.61
CA GLY A 197 -3.55 -0.16 -3.55
C GLY A 197 -2.26 -0.18 -4.38
N ASP A 198 -2.04 -1.29 -5.08
CA ASP A 198 -0.83 -1.56 -5.87
C ASP A 198 -1.03 -1.31 -7.37
N THR A 199 -2.22 -0.90 -7.81
CA THR A 199 -2.53 -0.72 -9.23
C THR A 199 -3.04 0.68 -9.56
N ALA A 200 -2.84 1.11 -10.81
CA ALA A 200 -3.43 2.34 -11.34
C ALA A 200 -4.97 2.36 -11.23
N SER A 201 -5.61 1.17 -11.20
CA SER A 201 -7.05 1.04 -11.02
C SER A 201 -7.50 1.40 -9.59
N ASP A 202 -6.67 1.09 -8.58
CA ASP A 202 -6.90 1.47 -7.18
C ASP A 202 -6.79 2.98 -7.02
N ILE A 203 -5.71 3.55 -7.55
CA ILE A 203 -5.46 4.99 -7.51
C ILE A 203 -6.62 5.74 -8.17
N ALA A 204 -7.00 5.36 -9.40
CA ALA A 204 -8.11 5.98 -10.10
C ALA A 204 -9.45 5.85 -9.33
N SER A 205 -9.68 4.73 -8.62
CA SER A 205 -10.87 4.51 -7.79
C SER A 205 -10.90 5.41 -6.56
N GLY A 206 -9.76 5.60 -5.88
CA GLY A 206 -9.60 6.52 -4.75
C GLY A 206 -9.86 7.97 -5.17
N ILE A 207 -9.22 8.43 -6.24
CA ILE A 207 -9.42 9.77 -6.81
C ILE A 207 -10.89 9.99 -7.21
N ALA A 208 -11.50 9.00 -7.90
CA ALA A 208 -12.89 9.10 -8.32
C ALA A 208 -13.87 9.14 -7.13
N ALA A 209 -13.50 8.57 -5.99
CA ALA A 209 -14.28 8.64 -4.75
C ALA A 209 -14.15 9.99 -4.04
N GLY A 210 -13.13 10.78 -4.36
CA GLY A 210 -12.78 12.01 -3.64
C GLY A 210 -12.12 11.73 -2.28
N ALA A 211 -11.39 10.61 -2.17
CA ALA A 211 -10.64 10.28 -0.96
C ALA A 211 -9.64 11.38 -0.61
N GLY A 212 -9.45 11.66 0.69
CA GLY A 212 -8.53 12.68 1.16
C GLY A 212 -7.07 12.35 0.89
N LEU A 213 -6.72 11.03 0.82
CA LEU A 213 -5.38 10.59 0.46
C LEU A 213 -5.48 9.29 -0.35
N VAL A 214 -4.69 9.20 -1.44
CA VAL A 214 -4.61 8.01 -2.29
C VAL A 214 -3.17 7.56 -2.38
N VAL A 215 -2.87 6.38 -1.83
CA VAL A 215 -1.51 5.87 -1.67
C VAL A 215 -1.27 4.63 -2.53
N GLY A 216 -0.16 4.62 -3.24
CA GLY A 216 0.34 3.45 -3.93
C GLY A 216 1.28 2.62 -3.05
N VAL A 217 1.28 1.30 -3.21
CA VAL A 217 2.27 0.40 -2.59
C VAL A 217 3.03 -0.39 -3.65
N LEU A 218 4.32 -0.67 -3.40
CA LEU A 218 5.22 -1.34 -4.35
C LEU A 218 5.27 -2.86 -4.18
N THR A 219 4.42 -3.42 -3.34
CA THR A 219 4.36 -4.88 -3.08
C THR A 219 3.63 -5.68 -4.16
N GLY A 220 3.02 -5.01 -5.15
CA GLY A 220 2.13 -5.63 -6.12
C GLY A 220 2.52 -5.44 -7.59
N ALA A 221 1.53 -5.14 -8.44
CA ALA A 221 1.65 -5.27 -9.89
C ALA A 221 2.32 -4.08 -10.58
N HIS A 222 2.18 -2.85 -10.06
CA HIS A 222 2.67 -1.66 -10.73
C HIS A 222 3.87 -1.04 -10.02
N ASP A 223 4.75 -0.42 -10.81
CA ASP A 223 5.89 0.34 -10.31
C ASP A 223 5.48 1.75 -9.86
N GLU A 224 6.37 2.41 -9.12
CA GLU A 224 6.19 3.74 -8.56
C GLU A 224 5.75 4.75 -9.63
N ARG A 225 6.41 4.74 -10.78
CA ARG A 225 6.10 5.65 -11.87
C ARG A 225 4.66 5.48 -12.37
N THR A 226 4.21 4.24 -12.53
CA THR A 226 2.85 3.94 -12.99
C THR A 226 1.81 4.41 -11.98
N LEU A 227 2.07 4.25 -10.69
CA LEU A 227 1.19 4.70 -9.60
C LEU A 227 1.14 6.24 -9.52
N LEU A 228 2.29 6.92 -9.62
CA LEU A 228 2.35 8.39 -9.66
C LEU A 228 1.71 8.96 -10.93
N ASP A 229 1.95 8.35 -12.10
CA ASP A 229 1.32 8.76 -13.37
C ASP A 229 -0.22 8.57 -13.32
N ALA A 230 -0.73 7.63 -12.51
CA ALA A 230 -2.15 7.44 -12.25
C ALA A 230 -2.74 8.48 -11.27
N GLY A 231 -1.90 9.26 -10.58
CA GLY A 231 -2.27 10.34 -9.68
C GLY A 231 -2.26 9.96 -8.20
N ALA A 232 -1.46 8.98 -7.78
CA ALA A 232 -1.23 8.71 -6.37
C ALA A 232 -0.62 9.94 -5.68
N ASP A 233 -1.11 10.29 -4.51
CA ASP A 233 -0.59 11.40 -3.68
C ASP A 233 0.75 11.03 -3.06
N ALA A 234 0.91 9.74 -2.69
CA ALA A 234 2.15 9.16 -2.18
C ALA A 234 2.33 7.72 -2.67
N VAL A 235 3.58 7.24 -2.68
CA VAL A 235 3.90 5.83 -2.93
C VAL A 235 4.87 5.37 -1.85
N VAL A 236 4.59 4.24 -1.23
CA VAL A 236 5.41 3.62 -0.18
C VAL A 236 5.82 2.19 -0.59
N ASP A 237 6.87 1.66 0.02
CA ASP A 237 7.35 0.32 -0.33
C ASP A 237 6.32 -0.76 0.01
N SER A 238 5.63 -0.63 1.14
CA SER A 238 4.62 -1.59 1.59
C SER A 238 3.56 -0.96 2.49
N VAL A 239 2.51 -1.72 2.83
CA VAL A 239 1.50 -1.29 3.81
C VAL A 239 2.08 -1.07 5.21
N ALA A 240 3.24 -1.65 5.54
CA ALA A 240 3.89 -1.43 6.83
C ALA A 240 4.32 0.03 7.01
N ASP A 241 4.68 0.70 5.92
CA ASP A 241 5.17 2.09 5.93
C ASP A 241 4.02 3.11 6.03
N LEU A 242 2.77 2.64 5.92
CA LEU A 242 1.60 3.49 6.04
C LEU A 242 1.44 4.10 7.43
N ALA A 243 1.83 3.39 8.48
CA ALA A 243 1.72 3.89 9.85
C ALA A 243 2.48 5.22 10.00
N GLU A 244 3.73 5.27 9.53
CA GLU A 244 4.56 6.48 9.55
C GLU A 244 3.96 7.59 8.68
N LEU A 245 3.53 7.25 7.44
CA LEU A 245 2.90 8.21 6.52
C LEU A 245 1.63 8.85 7.11
N LEU A 246 0.86 8.08 7.90
CA LEU A 246 -0.38 8.54 8.55
C LEU A 246 -0.15 9.19 9.93
N GLY A 247 1.11 9.41 10.34
CA GLY A 247 1.46 10.07 11.59
C GLY A 247 1.39 9.19 12.84
N PHE A 248 1.32 7.87 12.70
CA PHE A 248 1.42 6.93 13.80
C PHE A 248 2.90 6.64 14.08
N HIS A 249 3.51 7.40 14.97
CA HIS A 249 4.90 7.21 15.41
C HIS A 249 4.93 6.36 16.68
N ASP A 250 5.92 5.48 16.80
CA ASP A 250 6.20 4.81 18.07
C ASP A 250 6.71 5.87 19.06
N GLU A 251 6.01 6.03 20.21
CA GLU A 251 6.40 7.04 21.25
C GLU A 251 7.80 6.80 21.85
N ASP A 252 8.46 5.69 21.48
CA ASP A 252 9.79 5.33 22.02
C ASP A 252 10.97 6.02 21.30
N ASP A 253 10.75 6.69 20.15
CA ASP A 253 11.84 7.36 19.40
C ASP A 253 12.11 8.82 19.83
N ASP A 254 11.23 9.44 20.63
CA ASP A 254 11.37 10.84 21.08
C ASP A 254 12.40 11.07 22.22
N PHE A 255 13.10 10.03 22.69
CA PHE A 255 14.06 10.17 23.81
C PHE A 255 15.56 10.05 23.42
N ALA A 256 15.91 10.11 22.14
CA ALA A 256 17.30 9.85 21.71
C ALA A 256 18.18 11.11 21.46
N ASP A 257 17.68 12.35 21.58
CA ASP A 257 18.42 13.54 21.13
C ASP A 257 18.70 14.64 22.18
N ASP A 258 18.63 14.35 23.50
CA ASP A 258 19.00 15.33 24.55
C ASP A 258 20.20 14.88 25.39
N GLU A 259 21.29 14.42 24.77
CA GLU A 259 22.62 14.34 25.46
C GLU A 259 23.69 15.16 24.75
N ASP A 260 23.47 16.46 24.56
CA ASP A 260 24.56 17.42 24.46
C ASP A 260 24.76 18.10 25.84
N GLY A 261 25.36 17.35 26.74
CA GLY A 261 25.89 17.85 27.98
C GLY A 261 27.12 18.72 27.71
N ASP A 262 26.97 20.03 27.89
CA ASP A 262 28.06 20.98 28.07
C ASP A 262 28.93 20.52 29.25
N ASP A 263 30.06 19.85 28.98
CA ASP A 263 31.16 19.72 29.93
C ASP A 263 32.12 20.90 29.73
N ASP A 264 31.89 21.97 30.54
CA ASP A 264 32.87 22.98 30.89
C ASP A 264 34.06 22.29 31.55
N PHE A 265 35.18 22.18 30.83
CA PHE A 265 36.48 21.84 31.42
C PHE A 265 37.19 23.09 31.87
N ASP A 266 37.15 23.34 33.18
CA ASP A 266 38.01 24.26 33.88
C ASP A 266 39.48 23.82 33.75
N GLU A 267 40.32 24.80 33.35
CA GLU A 267 41.75 24.86 33.38
C GLU A 267 42.28 24.57 34.79
N PHE A 268 43.16 23.60 34.96
CA PHE A 268 44.14 23.58 36.03
C PHE A 268 45.53 23.32 35.46
N ASP A 269 46.35 24.40 35.44
CA ASP A 269 47.79 24.41 35.49
C ASP A 269 48.28 23.61 36.69
N ASP A 270 49.26 22.75 36.53
CA ASP A 270 50.45 22.73 37.40
C ASP A 270 51.57 21.90 36.77
N GLU A 271 52.72 22.56 36.74
CA GLU A 271 54.06 22.09 36.40
C GLU A 271 54.57 21.07 37.43
N ASP A 272 55.34 20.05 37.05
CA ASP A 272 56.74 19.86 37.45
C ASP A 272 57.19 18.38 37.21
N SER A 273 58.19 18.28 36.37
CA SER A 273 59.52 17.69 36.54
C SER A 273 59.69 16.17 36.67
N LEU A 274 60.64 15.76 35.83
CA LEU A 274 61.82 14.90 36.02
C LEU A 274 61.73 13.41 35.74
N ASP A 275 62.49 13.09 34.67
CA ASP A 275 63.56 12.09 34.51
C ASP A 275 63.31 10.64 35.00
N ASP A 276 63.46 9.66 34.16
CA ASP A 276 64.66 8.90 33.98
C ASP A 276 64.46 7.67 33.11
N ASP A 277 65.39 7.47 32.27
CA ASP A 277 65.79 6.35 31.46
C ASP A 277 65.52 4.96 32.06
N VAL A 278 65.35 3.93 31.20
CA VAL A 278 66.24 2.80 31.00
C VAL A 278 65.74 1.85 29.92
N ASP A 279 66.61 1.59 29.00
CA ASP A 279 66.81 0.52 28.03
C ASP A 279 66.37 -0.89 28.44
N SER A 280 65.96 -1.65 27.46
CA SER A 280 66.55 -2.91 26.97
C SER A 280 65.55 -3.74 26.20
N GLU A 281 65.74 -3.88 24.90
CA GLU A 281 66.27 -5.07 24.18
C GLU A 281 65.70 -6.41 24.71
N ASP A 282 65.09 -7.21 23.92
CA ASP A 282 65.63 -8.23 23.00
C ASP A 282 64.56 -9.29 22.65
N ASP A 283 64.42 -9.54 21.45
CA ASP A 283 64.76 -10.69 20.62
C ASP A 283 63.76 -11.89 20.56
N SER A 284 63.48 -12.16 19.31
CA SER A 284 63.42 -13.48 18.66
C SER A 284 62.24 -14.41 18.99
N ALA A 285 61.65 -15.00 18.10
CA ALA A 285 61.91 -15.69 16.87
C ALA A 285 60.76 -16.67 16.57
N LEU A 286 60.37 -16.71 15.30
CA LEU A 286 60.19 -17.89 14.47
C LEU A 286 59.48 -19.15 15.01
N ALA A 287 58.42 -19.57 14.35
CA ALA A 287 58.46 -20.73 13.44
C ALA A 287 57.06 -21.13 12.94
N SER A 288 56.92 -21.07 11.66
CA SER A 288 56.32 -22.00 10.71
C SER A 288 55.95 -23.40 11.24
N VAL A 289 54.88 -23.98 10.67
CA VAL A 289 54.85 -25.28 9.97
C VAL A 289 53.42 -25.62 9.51
N GLU A 290 53.23 -25.62 8.21
CA GLU A 290 52.63 -26.55 7.27
C GLU A 290 51.56 -27.56 7.76
N GLY A 291 50.57 -27.69 6.86
CA GLY A 291 49.50 -28.70 6.72
C GLY A 291 50.04 -30.14 6.51
N PRO A 292 49.34 -31.11 5.89
CA PRO A 292 48.14 -31.11 5.02
C PRO A 292 47.18 -32.30 5.20
N GLY A 293 46.15 -32.35 4.35
CA GLY A 293 45.53 -33.60 3.84
C GLY A 293 44.31 -34.10 4.61
N GLY A 294 43.15 -34.22 4.08
CA GLY A 294 42.80 -35.09 2.98
C GLY A 294 41.82 -36.17 3.44
N ARG A 295 40.62 -36.09 3.02
CA ARG A 295 39.80 -37.08 2.28
C ARG A 295 38.33 -36.60 2.20
#